data_43fec88ccd558f2270b4d7d7e0c84b60
#
_entry.id   43fec88ccd558f2270b4d7d7e0c84b60
#
_cell.length_a   1.000
_cell.length_b   1.000
_cell.length_c   1.000
_cell.angle_alpha   90.00
_cell.angle_beta   90.00
_cell.angle_gamma   90.00
#
_symmetry.space_group_name_H-M   'P 1'
#
loop_
_entity.id
_entity.type
_entity.pdbx_description
1 polymer ?
#
loop_
_entity_poly.entity_id
_entity_poly.type
_entity_poly.pdbx_seq_one_letter_code
_entity_poly.pdbx_strand_id
1 'polypeptide(L)'
;WDPQAISNLQLAARNNDETAYWAFSKHANEEGTRNCTLRGLMSFKKGQPISIDEVEDIKEIVKRFATGAMSFGSISAESHESLAIAMNRLGGKSNTGEGGEDSKRWTPDANGDSRRSAIKQVASGRFGVTIDXLNNADEIQIKVSQGAKPGEGGELPGSKVDEGIAKIRHSTPGVGLISPPPHHDIYSIEDLSQLIFDLKRSNPEARISVKLVAEIGVGTIAAGVTKAKSDHIVIAGHDGGTGASPLTSIKHAGLPWELGLSRNSSNTGHE
;
A
#
# COMPACT_ATOMS: atom_id res chain seq x y z
N TRP A 1 -3.24 17.31 -4.64
CA TRP A 1 -1.96 17.58 -5.31
C TRP A 1 -2.18 18.60 -6.42
N ASP A 2 -1.36 19.64 -6.45
CA ASP A 2 -1.40 20.65 -7.47
C ASP A 2 0.04 21.09 -7.80
N PRO A 3 0.24 21.91 -8.84
CA PRO A 3 1.60 22.30 -9.25
C PRO A 3 2.42 22.96 -8.14
N GLN A 4 1.79 23.77 -7.28
CA GLN A 4 2.48 24.46 -6.19
C GLN A 4 2.98 23.46 -5.14
N ALA A 5 2.13 22.50 -4.74
CA ALA A 5 2.52 21.46 -3.77
C ALA A 5 3.69 20.64 -4.32
N ILE A 6 3.61 20.24 -5.58
CA ILE A 6 4.65 19.41 -6.22
C ILE A 6 5.96 20.20 -6.31
N SER A 7 5.91 21.45 -6.76
CA SER A 7 7.11 22.29 -6.89
C SER A 7 7.81 22.47 -5.55
N ASN A 8 7.06 22.84 -4.52
CA ASN A 8 7.65 23.06 -3.18
C ASN A 8 8.22 21.78 -2.61
N LEU A 9 7.53 20.64 -2.80
CA LEU A 9 8.04 19.35 -2.31
C LEU A 9 9.34 18.97 -3.02
N GLN A 10 9.41 19.18 -4.34
CA GLN A 10 10.63 18.89 -5.12
C GLN A 10 11.80 19.77 -4.68
N LEU A 11 11.57 21.08 -4.49
CA LEU A 11 12.60 22.00 -4.02
C LEU A 11 13.09 21.57 -2.63
N ALA A 12 12.17 21.27 -1.73
CA ALA A 12 12.52 20.82 -0.39
C ALA A 12 13.40 19.57 -0.43
N ALA A 13 12.98 18.57 -1.21
CA ALA A 13 13.67 17.27 -1.27
C ALA A 13 15.03 17.36 -1.97
N ARG A 14 15.11 18.11 -3.09
CA ARG A 14 16.33 18.15 -3.90
C ARG A 14 17.40 19.07 -3.31
N ASN A 15 16.97 20.19 -2.71
CA ASN A 15 17.90 21.23 -2.24
C ASN A 15 18.00 21.27 -0.72
N ASN A 16 17.32 20.39 0.00
CA ASN A 16 17.21 20.43 1.45
C ASN A 16 16.69 21.80 1.91
N ASP A 17 15.70 22.34 1.19
CA ASP A 17 15.16 23.69 1.40
C ASP A 17 14.04 23.65 2.43
N GLU A 18 14.35 24.06 3.64
CA GLU A 18 13.38 24.06 4.74
C GLU A 18 12.22 25.03 4.49
N THR A 19 12.47 26.16 3.83
CA THR A 19 11.41 27.13 3.52
C THR A 19 10.41 26.51 2.55
N ALA A 20 10.90 25.83 1.52
CA ALA A 20 10.03 25.13 0.56
C ALA A 20 9.25 24.01 1.25
N TYR A 21 9.88 23.31 2.21
CA TYR A 21 9.18 22.25 2.96
C TYR A 21 8.00 22.84 3.76
N TRP A 22 8.23 23.94 4.47
CA TRP A 22 7.15 24.53 5.28
C TRP A 22 6.05 25.13 4.40
N ALA A 23 6.40 25.68 3.23
CA ALA A 23 5.41 26.16 2.26
C ALA A 23 4.56 24.97 1.76
N PHE A 24 5.20 23.85 1.41
CA PHE A 24 4.50 22.63 1.03
C PHE A 24 3.58 22.13 2.15
N SER A 25 4.13 22.03 3.36
CA SER A 25 3.40 21.49 4.52
C SER A 25 2.14 22.32 4.82
N LYS A 26 2.29 23.64 4.83
CA LYS A 26 1.16 24.55 5.07
C LYS A 26 0.09 24.39 3.98
N HIS A 27 0.52 24.41 2.73
CA HIS A 27 -0.42 24.28 1.62
C HIS A 27 -1.16 22.94 1.66
N ALA A 28 -0.43 21.84 1.86
CA ALA A 28 -1.01 20.50 1.85
C ALA A 28 -1.93 20.25 3.06
N ASN A 29 -1.50 20.67 4.25
CA ASN A 29 -2.22 20.34 5.49
C ASN A 29 -3.33 21.32 5.86
N GLU A 30 -3.20 22.59 5.47
CA GLU A 30 -4.17 23.61 5.84
C GLU A 30 -5.10 23.97 4.68
N GLU A 31 -4.54 24.37 3.55
CA GLU A 31 -5.33 24.89 2.43
C GLU A 31 -5.97 23.76 1.60
N GLY A 32 -5.15 22.85 1.12
CA GLY A 32 -5.62 21.75 0.27
C GLY A 32 -6.54 20.80 1.03
N THR A 33 -6.14 20.42 2.24
CA THR A 33 -6.93 19.49 3.07
C THR A 33 -8.28 20.10 3.42
N ARG A 34 -8.29 21.35 3.87
CA ARG A 34 -9.55 22.01 4.27
C ARG A 34 -10.54 22.15 3.12
N ASN A 35 -10.03 22.44 1.93
CA ASN A 35 -10.89 22.76 0.80
C ASN A 35 -11.33 21.53 -0.02
N CYS A 36 -10.62 20.41 0.09
CA CYS A 36 -10.77 19.32 -0.86
C CYS A 36 -10.98 17.93 -0.24
N THR A 37 -10.88 17.78 1.08
CA THR A 37 -10.94 16.45 1.71
C THR A 37 -11.84 16.43 2.94
N LEU A 38 -12.30 15.22 3.29
CA LEU A 38 -13.06 15.01 4.53
C LEU A 38 -12.21 15.34 5.77
N ARG A 39 -10.90 15.14 5.70
CA ARG A 39 -9.99 15.48 6.80
C ARG A 39 -10.10 16.96 7.18
N GLY A 40 -10.36 17.82 6.20
CA GLY A 40 -10.53 19.26 6.47
C GLY A 40 -11.73 19.60 7.32
N LEU A 41 -12.68 18.67 7.45
CA LEU A 41 -13.87 18.85 8.29
C LEU A 41 -13.69 18.25 9.69
N MET A 42 -12.56 17.63 9.95
CA MET A 42 -12.27 16.94 11.22
C MET A 42 -11.30 17.75 12.07
N SER A 43 -11.34 17.52 13.37
CA SER A 43 -10.35 18.07 14.30
C SER A 43 -9.94 16.97 15.27
N PHE A 44 -8.71 17.07 15.76
CA PHE A 44 -8.24 16.12 16.77
C PHE A 44 -9.01 16.32 18.07
N LYS A 45 -9.42 15.22 18.67
CA LYS A 45 -10.01 15.24 20.02
C LYS A 45 -8.91 15.72 20.99
N LYS A 46 -9.22 16.76 21.76
CA LYS A 46 -8.26 17.29 22.72
C LYS A 46 -8.10 16.30 23.88
N GLY A 47 -6.85 15.98 24.19
CA GLY A 47 -6.49 15.15 25.34
C GLY A 47 -5.75 15.97 26.39
N GLN A 48 -5.34 15.31 27.46
CA GLN A 48 -4.49 15.93 28.45
C GLN A 48 -3.04 15.92 27.92
N PRO A 49 -2.29 17.03 28.05
CA PRO A 49 -0.89 17.03 27.66
C PRO A 49 -0.07 16.05 28.49
N ILE A 50 0.91 15.43 27.87
CA ILE A 50 1.88 14.56 28.55
C ILE A 50 3.27 15.12 28.35
N SER A 51 4.23 14.69 29.20
CA SER A 51 5.62 15.07 29.05
C SER A 51 6.18 14.52 27.73
N ILE A 52 7.12 15.26 27.14
CA ILE A 52 7.81 14.78 25.93
C ILE A 52 8.51 13.44 26.18
N ASP A 53 8.96 13.21 27.41
CA ASP A 53 9.64 11.95 27.78
C ASP A 53 8.69 10.75 27.80
N GLU A 54 7.39 11.01 27.85
CA GLU A 54 6.37 9.96 27.80
C GLU A 54 5.87 9.69 26.38
N VAL A 55 6.27 10.52 25.43
CA VAL A 55 5.87 10.33 24.02
C VAL A 55 6.69 9.20 23.42
N GLU A 56 6.03 8.33 22.68
CA GLU A 56 6.66 7.19 22.02
C GLU A 56 7.79 7.65 21.09
N ASP A 57 8.93 6.95 21.14
CA ASP A 57 10.09 7.28 20.32
C ASP A 57 9.73 7.21 18.83
N ILE A 58 10.27 8.15 18.06
CA ILE A 58 10.00 8.26 16.62
C ILE A 58 10.35 6.95 15.89
N LYS A 59 11.39 6.25 16.32
CA LYS A 59 11.79 4.98 15.70
C LYS A 59 10.74 3.88 15.89
N GLU A 60 10.00 3.92 17.00
CA GLU A 60 8.91 2.98 17.23
C GLU A 60 7.68 3.36 16.41
N ILE A 61 7.39 4.66 16.30
CA ILE A 61 6.28 5.17 15.50
C ILE A 61 6.44 4.75 14.03
N VAL A 62 7.65 4.94 13.48
CA VAL A 62 7.93 4.68 12.05
C VAL A 62 7.71 3.20 11.68
N LYS A 63 7.91 2.27 12.63
CA LYS A 63 7.68 0.83 12.38
C LYS A 63 6.26 0.52 11.90
N ARG A 64 5.31 1.39 12.21
CA ARG A 64 3.91 1.22 11.82
C ARG A 64 3.58 1.83 10.45
N PHE A 65 4.55 2.50 9.82
CA PHE A 65 4.33 3.15 8.53
C PHE A 65 4.72 2.25 7.38
N ALA A 66 3.91 2.30 6.32
CA ALA A 66 4.17 1.54 5.11
C ALA A 66 3.88 2.42 3.89
N THR A 67 4.58 2.18 2.80
CA THR A 67 4.22 2.84 1.54
C THR A 67 2.93 2.25 1.00
N GLY A 68 2.25 3.00 0.16
CA GLY A 68 1.21 2.43 -0.68
C GLY A 68 1.80 1.33 -1.55
N ALA A 69 0.96 0.37 -1.94
CA ALA A 69 1.38 -0.73 -2.80
C ALA A 69 1.51 -0.22 -4.24
N MET A 70 2.73 -0.16 -4.74
CA MET A 70 3.02 0.30 -6.10
C MET A 70 3.84 -0.77 -6.80
N SER A 71 3.32 -1.32 -7.89
CA SER A 71 3.96 -2.45 -8.56
C SER A 71 5.06 -2.01 -9.52
N PHE A 72 6.08 -2.85 -9.63
CA PHE A 72 7.09 -2.71 -10.68
C PHE A 72 6.39 -2.85 -12.04
N GLY A 73 6.57 -1.84 -12.87
CA GLY A 73 5.86 -1.71 -14.14
C GLY A 73 4.84 -0.57 -14.12
N SER A 74 4.26 -0.26 -12.96
CA SER A 74 3.50 0.98 -12.79
C SER A 74 4.45 2.13 -12.40
N ILE A 75 5.52 1.80 -11.68
CA ILE A 75 6.66 2.70 -11.45
C ILE A 75 7.94 1.99 -11.93
N SER A 76 9.02 2.74 -12.13
CA SER A 76 10.28 2.18 -12.60
C SER A 76 10.97 1.34 -11.53
N ALA A 77 11.95 0.54 -11.94
CA ALA A 77 12.76 -0.25 -11.01
C ALA A 77 13.47 0.64 -10.00
N GLU A 78 14.04 1.75 -10.46
CA GLU A 78 14.77 2.69 -9.60
C GLU A 78 13.86 3.30 -8.53
N SER A 79 12.66 3.70 -8.91
CA SER A 79 11.68 4.24 -7.95
C SER A 79 11.26 3.18 -6.94
N HIS A 80 11.00 1.96 -7.41
CA HIS A 80 10.59 0.84 -6.56
C HIS A 80 11.66 0.49 -5.54
N GLU A 81 12.93 0.46 -5.99
CA GLU A 81 14.07 0.17 -5.13
C GLU A 81 14.37 1.31 -4.16
N SER A 82 14.26 2.57 -4.61
CA SER A 82 14.48 3.74 -3.76
C SER A 82 13.48 3.78 -2.59
N LEU A 83 12.22 3.45 -2.87
CA LEU A 83 11.21 3.36 -1.81
C LEU A 83 11.57 2.28 -0.79
N ALA A 84 12.05 1.12 -1.27
CA ALA A 84 12.44 0.04 -0.36
C ALA A 84 13.63 0.44 0.51
N ILE A 85 14.67 1.02 -0.10
CA ILE A 85 15.86 1.48 0.63
C ILE A 85 15.45 2.51 1.69
N ALA A 86 14.65 3.51 1.30
CA ALA A 86 14.24 4.57 2.20
C ALA A 86 13.48 4.01 3.41
N MET A 87 12.50 3.14 3.16
CA MET A 87 11.70 2.56 4.25
C MET A 87 12.53 1.64 5.13
N ASN A 88 13.43 0.85 4.54
CA ASN A 88 14.30 -0.04 5.33
C ASN A 88 15.24 0.77 6.22
N ARG A 89 15.81 1.88 5.73
CA ARG A 89 16.67 2.76 6.53
C ARG A 89 15.91 3.39 7.68
N LEU A 90 14.64 3.76 7.45
CA LEU A 90 13.79 4.40 8.48
C LEU A 90 13.24 3.39 9.48
N GLY A 91 13.18 2.11 9.12
CA GLY A 91 12.52 1.09 9.95
C GLY A 91 11.05 0.89 9.62
N GLY A 92 10.55 1.54 8.57
CA GLY A 92 9.20 1.31 8.05
C GLY A 92 9.16 0.19 7.03
N LYS A 93 8.09 0.11 6.25
CA LYS A 93 7.90 -1.00 5.30
C LYS A 93 7.52 -0.48 3.91
N SER A 94 8.19 -0.96 2.86
CA SER A 94 7.72 -0.76 1.50
C SER A 94 6.96 -1.99 1.03
N ASN A 95 6.11 -1.81 0.03
CA ASN A 95 5.19 -2.84 -0.47
C ASN A 95 5.47 -3.07 -1.96
N THR A 96 5.62 -4.34 -2.36
CA THR A 96 5.91 -4.69 -3.75
C THR A 96 4.80 -4.30 -4.73
N GLY A 97 3.57 -4.14 -4.22
CA GLY A 97 2.41 -4.16 -5.11
C GLY A 97 2.27 -5.56 -5.72
N GLU A 98 1.37 -5.70 -6.67
CA GLU A 98 1.02 -7.01 -7.24
C GLU A 98 1.95 -7.46 -8.37
N GLY A 99 3.08 -6.78 -8.58
CA GLY A 99 3.99 -7.06 -9.69
C GLY A 99 5.19 -7.96 -9.36
N GLY A 100 5.33 -8.35 -8.12
CA GLY A 100 6.49 -9.14 -7.70
C GLY A 100 7.74 -8.27 -7.49
N GLU A 101 8.88 -8.92 -7.35
CA GLU A 101 10.15 -8.28 -7.03
C GLU A 101 11.31 -9.14 -7.55
N ASP A 102 12.32 -8.51 -8.16
CA ASP A 102 13.49 -9.21 -8.64
C ASP A 102 14.26 -9.80 -7.45
N SER A 103 14.62 -11.08 -7.54
CA SER A 103 15.35 -11.78 -6.47
C SER A 103 16.72 -11.16 -6.17
N LYS A 104 17.32 -10.42 -7.10
CA LYS A 104 18.56 -9.68 -6.86
C LYS A 104 18.44 -8.69 -5.70
N ARG A 105 17.21 -8.24 -5.40
CA ARG A 105 16.94 -7.25 -4.36
C ARG A 105 16.99 -7.85 -2.95
N TRP A 106 16.99 -9.19 -2.84
CA TRP A 106 16.95 -9.86 -1.53
C TRP A 106 18.32 -9.94 -0.87
N THR A 107 19.38 -9.72 -1.64
CA THR A 107 20.75 -9.64 -1.10
C THR A 107 21.08 -8.17 -0.85
N PRO A 108 21.52 -7.83 0.38
CA PRO A 108 21.93 -6.45 0.66
C PRO A 108 23.07 -5.99 -0.24
N ASP A 109 23.09 -4.70 -0.53
CA ASP A 109 24.14 -4.05 -1.30
C ASP A 109 25.43 -3.96 -0.45
N ALA A 110 26.57 -3.71 -1.11
CA ALA A 110 27.88 -3.64 -0.46
C ALA A 110 27.93 -2.57 0.68
N ASN A 111 27.10 -1.53 0.57
CA ASN A 111 27.03 -0.49 1.59
C ASN A 111 26.06 -0.82 2.74
N GLY A 112 25.46 -2.02 2.70
CA GLY A 112 24.51 -2.47 3.71
C GLY A 112 23.05 -2.13 3.44
N ASP A 113 22.76 -1.41 2.37
CA ASP A 113 21.36 -1.08 2.03
C ASP A 113 20.63 -2.33 1.57
N SER A 114 19.35 -2.39 1.92
CA SER A 114 18.46 -3.44 1.44
C SER A 114 17.45 -2.85 0.47
N ARG A 115 17.41 -3.43 -0.74
CA ARG A 115 16.43 -3.06 -1.76
C ARG A 115 15.17 -3.92 -1.67
N ARG A 116 15.11 -4.81 -0.69
CA ARG A 116 13.99 -5.74 -0.48
C ARG A 116 12.79 -4.99 0.08
N SER A 117 11.63 -5.13 -0.55
CA SER A 117 10.37 -4.62 0.04
C SER A 117 9.93 -5.56 1.16
N ALA A 118 9.62 -4.97 2.31
CA ALA A 118 9.22 -5.75 3.50
C ALA A 118 7.86 -6.43 3.30
N ILE A 119 6.95 -5.80 2.56
CA ILE A 119 5.60 -6.32 2.31
C ILE A 119 5.54 -6.90 0.90
N LYS A 120 5.15 -8.19 0.79
CA LYS A 120 4.90 -8.84 -0.50
C LYS A 120 3.40 -8.95 -0.71
N GLN A 121 2.90 -8.34 -1.79
CA GLN A 121 1.47 -8.33 -2.06
C GLN A 121 1.07 -9.48 -2.98
N VAL A 122 0.01 -10.18 -2.62
CA VAL A 122 -0.57 -11.29 -3.38
C VAL A 122 -1.97 -10.86 -3.83
N ALA A 123 -2.14 -10.71 -5.14
CA ALA A 123 -3.41 -10.36 -5.75
C ALA A 123 -3.95 -11.54 -6.56
N SER A 124 -5.12 -11.38 -7.13
CA SER A 124 -5.75 -12.41 -7.98
C SER A 124 -4.85 -12.86 -9.12
N GLY A 125 -4.10 -11.92 -9.72
CA GLY A 125 -3.18 -12.23 -10.83
C GLY A 125 -1.94 -13.00 -10.45
N ARG A 126 -1.54 -12.98 -9.18
CA ARG A 126 -0.37 -13.70 -8.64
C ARG A 126 0.94 -13.42 -9.39
N PHE A 127 1.08 -12.26 -9.99
CA PHE A 127 2.26 -11.91 -10.78
C PHE A 127 3.51 -11.88 -9.89
N GLY A 128 4.51 -12.70 -10.26
CA GLY A 128 5.77 -12.77 -9.54
C GLY A 128 5.70 -13.42 -8.17
N VAL A 129 4.59 -14.07 -7.83
CA VAL A 129 4.45 -14.75 -6.54
C VAL A 129 5.05 -16.15 -6.64
N THR A 130 6.16 -16.33 -5.95
CA THR A 130 6.85 -17.62 -5.83
C THR A 130 7.04 -17.90 -4.34
N ILE A 131 7.39 -19.12 -4.00
CA ILE A 131 7.71 -19.47 -2.61
C ILE A 131 8.88 -18.62 -2.10
N ASP A 132 9.85 -18.31 -2.96
CA ASP A 132 10.93 -17.42 -2.59
C ASP A 132 10.45 -15.98 -2.33
N UNK A 133 9.33 -15.28 -3.01
CA UNK A 133 8.76 -14.25 -2.83
C UNK A 133 8.32 -14.17 -1.67
N LEU A 134 7.66 -15.23 -1.23
CA LEU A 134 6.95 -15.21 0.08
C LEU A 134 7.91 -15.36 1.27
N ASN A 135 8.96 -16.17 1.11
CA ASN A 135 9.94 -16.38 2.18
C ASN A 135 10.78 -15.13 2.47
N ASN A 136 10.81 -14.17 1.56
CA ASN A 136 11.52 -12.91 1.75
C ASN A 136 10.62 -11.78 2.25
N ALA A 137 9.44 -12.11 2.80
CA ALA A 137 8.49 -11.15 3.32
C ALA A 137 8.57 -11.02 4.84
N ASP A 138 8.48 -9.79 5.34
CA ASP A 138 8.17 -9.54 6.76
C ASP A 138 6.65 -9.51 6.95
N GLU A 139 5.93 -9.15 5.87
CA GLU A 139 4.47 -9.18 5.85
C GLU A 139 4.00 -9.60 4.45
N ILE A 140 3.04 -10.52 4.40
CA ILE A 140 2.39 -10.92 3.15
C ILE A 140 1.00 -10.29 3.14
N GLN A 141 0.69 -9.55 2.09
CA GLN A 141 -0.57 -8.82 2.01
C GLN A 141 -1.47 -9.39 0.92
N ILE A 142 -2.62 -9.89 1.32
CA ILE A 142 -3.66 -10.34 0.38
C ILE A 142 -4.39 -9.11 -0.13
N LYS A 143 -4.34 -8.86 -1.44
CA LYS A 143 -5.05 -7.75 -2.07
C LYS A 143 -6.40 -8.27 -2.55
N VAL A 144 -7.48 -7.88 -1.87
CA VAL A 144 -8.84 -8.26 -2.28
C VAL A 144 -9.27 -7.42 -3.47
N SER A 145 -9.11 -6.11 -3.39
CA SER A 145 -9.37 -5.19 -4.50
C SER A 145 -8.61 -3.88 -4.31
N GLN A 146 -8.90 -2.88 -5.11
CA GLN A 146 -8.13 -1.64 -5.20
C GLN A 146 -9.03 -0.45 -4.94
N GLY A 147 -8.68 0.37 -3.94
CA GLY A 147 -9.51 1.48 -3.48
C GLY A 147 -9.71 2.59 -4.51
N ALA A 148 -8.71 2.82 -5.34
CA ALA A 148 -8.78 3.86 -6.37
C ALA A 148 -9.74 3.51 -7.50
N LYS A 149 -9.99 2.22 -7.73
CA LYS A 149 -10.90 1.77 -8.79
C LYS A 149 -11.59 0.46 -8.41
N PRO A 150 -12.48 0.53 -7.41
CA PRO A 150 -13.19 -0.68 -6.97
C PRO A 150 -13.94 -1.33 -8.13
N GLY A 151 -13.86 -2.65 -8.24
CA GLY A 151 -14.59 -3.40 -9.25
C GLY A 151 -13.92 -3.50 -10.61
N GLU A 152 -12.81 -2.79 -10.85
CA GLU A 152 -12.13 -2.84 -12.17
C GLU A 152 -10.93 -3.80 -12.19
N GLY A 153 -10.28 -3.98 -11.05
CA GLY A 153 -9.09 -4.83 -10.96
C GLY A 153 -7.81 -4.16 -11.41
N GLY A 154 -6.73 -4.92 -11.35
CA GLY A 154 -5.40 -4.46 -11.78
C GLY A 154 -5.20 -4.68 -13.27
N GLU A 155 -4.48 -3.76 -13.90
CA GLU A 155 -4.17 -3.82 -15.33
C GLU A 155 -2.79 -3.25 -15.58
N LEU A 156 -2.05 -3.87 -16.48
CA LEU A 156 -0.83 -3.32 -17.04
C LEU A 156 -0.88 -3.53 -18.54
N PRO A 157 -0.93 -2.46 -19.35
CA PRO A 157 -1.02 -2.61 -20.79
C PRO A 157 0.25 -3.23 -21.38
N GLY A 158 0.10 -3.98 -22.47
CA GLY A 158 1.21 -4.70 -23.11
C GLY A 158 2.39 -3.79 -23.44
N SER A 159 2.14 -2.56 -23.83
CA SER A 159 3.18 -1.59 -24.15
C SER A 159 4.13 -1.30 -22.97
N LYS A 160 3.70 -1.56 -21.74
CA LYS A 160 4.52 -1.40 -20.54
C LYS A 160 5.18 -2.70 -20.09
N VAL A 161 4.81 -3.84 -20.69
CA VAL A 161 5.35 -5.15 -20.28
C VAL A 161 6.61 -5.44 -21.11
N ASP A 162 7.75 -4.93 -20.64
CA ASP A 162 9.05 -5.21 -21.24
C ASP A 162 9.58 -6.59 -20.77
N GLU A 163 10.77 -6.95 -21.24
CA GLU A 163 11.40 -8.24 -20.88
C GLU A 163 11.65 -8.37 -19.38
N GLY A 164 12.05 -7.28 -18.72
CA GLY A 164 12.32 -7.28 -17.29
C GLY A 164 11.06 -7.50 -16.47
N ILE A 165 9.99 -6.78 -16.81
CA ILE A 165 8.69 -6.91 -16.14
C ILE A 165 8.12 -8.32 -16.40
N ALA A 166 8.16 -8.77 -17.66
CA ALA A 166 7.63 -10.08 -18.02
C ALA A 166 8.34 -11.20 -17.27
N LYS A 167 9.66 -11.11 -17.15
CA LYS A 167 10.47 -12.09 -16.41
C LYS A 167 10.00 -12.18 -14.94
N ILE A 168 9.88 -11.04 -14.27
CA ILE A 168 9.50 -11.01 -12.84
C ILE A 168 8.07 -11.48 -12.65
N ARG A 169 7.17 -11.13 -13.57
CA ARG A 169 5.76 -11.49 -13.49
C ARG A 169 5.44 -12.88 -14.03
N HIS A 170 6.44 -13.59 -14.57
CA HIS A 170 6.27 -14.91 -15.21
C HIS A 170 5.25 -14.83 -16.35
N SER A 171 5.46 -13.85 -17.24
CA SER A 171 4.54 -13.55 -18.35
C SER A 171 5.32 -13.35 -19.66
N THR A 172 4.64 -12.92 -20.71
CA THR A 172 5.22 -12.72 -22.04
C THR A 172 5.36 -11.22 -22.33
N PRO A 173 6.54 -10.75 -22.79
CA PRO A 173 6.69 -9.34 -23.16
C PRO A 173 5.67 -8.91 -24.21
N GLY A 174 5.17 -7.70 -24.08
CA GLY A 174 4.23 -7.10 -25.02
C GLY A 174 2.78 -7.53 -24.83
N VAL A 175 2.50 -8.48 -23.92
CA VAL A 175 1.13 -8.95 -23.66
C VAL A 175 0.59 -8.29 -22.40
N GLY A 176 -0.60 -7.69 -22.50
CA GLY A 176 -1.24 -7.02 -21.36
C GLY A 176 -1.58 -8.00 -20.24
N LEU A 177 -1.51 -7.51 -19.01
CA LEU A 177 -1.73 -8.32 -17.82
C LEU A 177 -2.95 -7.78 -17.07
N ILE A 178 -3.82 -8.70 -16.63
CA ILE A 178 -5.06 -8.37 -15.91
C ILE A 178 -5.09 -9.17 -14.61
N SER A 179 -5.43 -8.48 -13.52
CA SER A 179 -5.66 -9.09 -12.21
C SER A 179 -7.13 -8.85 -11.87
N PRO A 180 -8.00 -9.88 -12.00
CA PRO A 180 -9.45 -9.68 -11.83
C PRO A 180 -9.85 -9.15 -10.46
N PRO A 181 -10.90 -8.33 -10.38
CA PRO A 181 -11.49 -7.87 -9.12
C PRO A 181 -12.80 -8.64 -8.86
N PRO A 182 -13.16 -8.94 -7.64
CA PRO A 182 -12.27 -9.05 -6.47
C PRO A 182 -11.31 -10.22 -6.62
N HIS A 183 -10.54 -10.53 -5.58
CA HIS A 183 -9.60 -11.66 -5.61
C HIS A 183 -10.39 -12.94 -5.96
N HIS A 184 -10.14 -13.50 -7.14
CA HIS A 184 -11.01 -14.53 -7.69
C HIS A 184 -10.87 -15.91 -7.03
N ASP A 185 -9.95 -16.06 -6.10
CA ASP A 185 -9.79 -17.28 -5.31
C ASP A 185 -10.62 -17.24 -4.02
N ILE A 186 -11.24 -16.11 -3.71
CA ILE A 186 -11.91 -15.88 -2.43
C ILE A 186 -13.40 -15.62 -2.70
N TYR A 187 -14.23 -16.61 -2.37
CA TYR A 187 -15.68 -16.52 -2.51
C TYR A 187 -16.40 -16.50 -1.17
N SER A 188 -15.66 -16.76 -0.09
CA SER A 188 -16.22 -16.78 1.27
C SER A 188 -15.13 -16.44 2.27
N ILE A 189 -15.54 -16.21 3.52
CA ILE A 189 -14.59 -16.02 4.64
C ILE A 189 -13.77 -17.29 4.87
N GLU A 190 -14.36 -18.45 4.62
CA GLU A 190 -13.66 -19.73 4.76
C GLU A 190 -12.54 -19.86 3.72
N ASP A 191 -12.78 -19.44 2.48
CA ASP A 191 -11.73 -19.42 1.45
C ASP A 191 -10.58 -18.49 1.86
N LEU A 192 -10.93 -17.30 2.40
CA LEU A 192 -9.93 -16.36 2.88
C LEU A 192 -9.14 -16.96 4.05
N SER A 193 -9.83 -17.61 4.97
CA SER A 193 -9.17 -18.25 6.13
C SER A 193 -8.19 -19.33 5.67
N GLN A 194 -8.56 -20.10 4.65
CA GLN A 194 -7.67 -21.12 4.06
C GLN A 194 -6.44 -20.45 3.43
N LEU A 195 -6.65 -19.39 2.66
CA LEU A 195 -5.53 -18.66 2.02
C LEU A 195 -4.57 -18.06 3.08
N ILE A 196 -5.13 -17.46 4.14
CA ILE A 196 -4.33 -16.92 5.26
C ILE A 196 -3.49 -18.05 5.88
N PHE A 197 -4.12 -19.20 6.13
CA PHE A 197 -3.43 -20.38 6.70
C PHE A 197 -2.30 -20.82 5.77
N ASP A 198 -2.56 -20.97 4.49
CA ASP A 198 -1.56 -21.44 3.52
C ASP A 198 -0.36 -20.48 3.43
N LEU A 199 -0.63 -19.17 3.40
CA LEU A 199 0.43 -18.16 3.37
C LEU A 199 1.24 -18.17 4.67
N LYS A 200 0.57 -18.34 5.80
CA LYS A 200 1.25 -18.43 7.09
C LYS A 200 2.11 -19.70 7.19
N ARG A 201 1.68 -20.79 6.55
CA ARG A 201 2.48 -22.02 6.50
C ARG A 201 3.68 -21.88 5.56
N SER A 202 3.54 -21.08 4.49
CA SER A 202 4.67 -20.83 3.58
C SER A 202 5.75 -19.97 4.24
N ASN A 203 5.37 -19.02 5.11
CA ASN A 203 6.30 -18.19 5.87
C ASN A 203 5.73 -17.92 7.26
N PRO A 204 6.06 -18.79 8.25
CA PRO A 204 5.51 -18.65 9.60
C PRO A 204 5.90 -17.36 10.33
N GLU A 205 7.02 -16.74 9.94
CA GLU A 205 7.49 -15.50 10.58
C GLU A 205 6.76 -14.26 10.06
N ALA A 206 6.25 -14.31 8.82
CA ALA A 206 5.60 -13.15 8.22
C ALA A 206 4.22 -12.89 8.84
N ARG A 207 3.88 -11.63 9.02
CA ARG A 207 2.51 -11.23 9.32
C ARG A 207 1.66 -11.41 8.05
N ILE A 208 0.39 -11.79 8.22
CA ILE A 208 -0.54 -11.86 7.09
C ILE A 208 -1.53 -10.72 7.22
N SER A 209 -1.52 -9.82 6.24
CA SER A 209 -2.48 -8.70 6.21
C SER A 209 -3.46 -8.87 5.06
N VAL A 210 -4.64 -8.28 5.23
CA VAL A 210 -5.67 -8.29 4.18
C VAL A 210 -6.01 -6.84 3.86
N LYS A 211 -5.91 -6.49 2.58
CA LYS A 211 -6.22 -5.14 2.10
C LYS A 211 -7.64 -5.12 1.54
N LEU A 212 -8.48 -4.35 2.21
CA LEU A 212 -9.87 -4.12 1.84
C LEU A 212 -10.04 -2.71 1.27
N VAL A 213 -11.19 -2.43 0.73
CA VAL A 213 -11.51 -1.16 0.08
C VAL A 213 -12.57 -0.42 0.88
N ALA A 214 -12.41 0.91 0.99
CA ALA A 214 -13.39 1.79 1.63
C ALA A 214 -14.66 1.83 0.79
N GLU A 215 -15.58 0.93 1.11
CA GLU A 215 -16.88 0.79 0.44
C GLU A 215 -17.97 0.54 1.47
N ILE A 216 -19.22 0.65 1.04
CA ILE A 216 -20.35 0.30 1.89
C ILE A 216 -20.23 -1.18 2.28
N GLY A 217 -20.33 -1.46 3.59
CA GLY A 217 -20.24 -2.84 4.08
C GLY A 217 -18.83 -3.28 4.48
N VAL A 218 -17.80 -2.45 4.27
CA VAL A 218 -16.43 -2.86 4.58
C VAL A 218 -16.24 -3.25 6.05
N GLY A 219 -16.98 -2.62 6.96
CA GLY A 219 -16.90 -2.98 8.39
C GLY A 219 -17.34 -4.42 8.66
N THR A 220 -18.39 -4.87 8.00
CA THR A 220 -18.87 -6.26 8.11
C THR A 220 -17.82 -7.23 7.52
N ILE A 221 -17.25 -6.86 6.37
CA ILE A 221 -16.20 -7.66 5.74
C ILE A 221 -14.98 -7.75 6.67
N ALA A 222 -14.57 -6.61 7.26
CA ALA A 222 -13.42 -6.58 8.16
C ALA A 222 -13.64 -7.44 9.41
N ALA A 223 -14.86 -7.47 9.95
CA ALA A 223 -15.19 -8.35 11.07
C ALA A 223 -15.00 -9.82 10.68
N GLY A 224 -15.41 -10.20 9.46
CA GLY A 224 -15.17 -11.54 8.92
C GLY A 224 -13.67 -11.82 8.76
N VAL A 225 -12.92 -10.86 8.23
CA VAL A 225 -11.46 -10.97 8.04
C VAL A 225 -10.76 -11.18 9.40
N THR A 226 -11.22 -10.47 10.43
CA THR A 226 -10.70 -10.65 11.80
C THR A 226 -10.94 -12.10 12.28
N LYS A 227 -12.13 -12.62 12.04
CA LYS A 227 -12.46 -14.02 12.39
C LYS A 227 -11.63 -15.03 11.60
N ALA A 228 -11.23 -14.66 10.37
CA ALA A 228 -10.35 -15.50 9.54
C ALA A 228 -8.89 -15.47 10.01
N LYS A 229 -8.60 -14.72 11.09
CA LYS A 229 -7.30 -14.67 11.78
C LYS A 229 -6.19 -13.97 10.99
N SER A 230 -6.54 -12.90 10.26
CA SER A 230 -5.49 -12.04 9.71
C SER A 230 -4.79 -11.28 10.85
N ASP A 231 -3.50 -11.03 10.69
CA ASP A 231 -2.72 -10.27 11.69
C ASP A 231 -2.96 -8.76 11.57
N HIS A 232 -3.42 -8.29 10.40
CA HIS A 232 -3.52 -6.87 10.11
C HIS A 232 -4.54 -6.66 9.01
N ILE A 233 -5.31 -5.59 9.08
CA ILE A 233 -6.29 -5.20 8.05
C ILE A 233 -5.95 -3.80 7.56
N VAL A 234 -5.88 -3.63 6.25
CA VAL A 234 -5.65 -2.33 5.62
C VAL A 234 -6.95 -1.89 4.94
N ILE A 235 -7.43 -0.71 5.25
CA ILE A 235 -8.58 -0.10 4.56
C ILE A 235 -8.05 0.94 3.58
N ALA A 236 -8.15 0.65 2.29
CA ALA A 236 -7.64 1.52 1.24
C ALA A 236 -8.75 2.40 0.68
N GLY A 237 -8.49 3.70 0.61
CA GLY A 237 -9.39 4.66 -0.04
C GLY A 237 -9.06 4.87 -1.51
N HIS A 238 -9.63 5.94 -2.08
CA HIS A 238 -9.43 6.30 -3.48
C HIS A 238 -7.99 6.77 -3.79
N ASP A 239 -7.24 7.18 -2.78
CA ASP A 239 -5.85 7.56 -2.97
C ASP A 239 -5.02 6.33 -3.32
N GLY A 240 -4.12 6.44 -4.27
CA GLY A 240 -3.23 5.34 -4.57
C GLY A 240 -2.91 5.20 -6.05
N GLY A 241 -2.12 4.18 -6.36
CA GLY A 241 -1.59 3.96 -7.69
C GLY A 241 -2.64 3.60 -8.73
N THR A 242 -2.80 4.45 -9.70
CA THR A 242 -3.74 4.28 -10.80
C THR A 242 -3.05 4.47 -12.15
N GLY A 243 -1.76 4.20 -12.23
CA GLY A 243 -0.95 4.51 -13.40
C GLY A 243 -1.38 3.86 -14.72
N ALA A 244 -2.22 2.83 -14.67
CA ALA A 244 -2.73 2.14 -15.85
C ALA A 244 -4.25 2.28 -15.99
N SER A 245 -4.88 3.10 -15.15
CA SER A 245 -6.35 3.21 -15.14
C SER A 245 -6.85 4.25 -16.14
N PRO A 246 -8.08 4.05 -16.68
CA PRO A 246 -8.74 5.10 -17.45
C PRO A 246 -8.94 6.37 -16.62
N LEU A 247 -8.95 7.52 -17.30
CA LEU A 247 -9.14 8.82 -16.65
C LEU A 247 -10.46 8.90 -15.87
N THR A 248 -11.49 8.25 -16.38
CA THR A 248 -12.80 8.20 -15.71
C THR A 248 -12.71 7.56 -14.33
N SER A 249 -11.94 6.47 -14.21
CA SER A 249 -11.74 5.80 -12.91
C SER A 249 -10.97 6.71 -11.95
N ILE A 250 -9.90 7.34 -12.43
CA ILE A 250 -9.06 8.22 -11.62
C ILE A 250 -9.88 9.38 -11.03
N LYS A 251 -10.80 9.92 -11.82
CA LYS A 251 -11.58 11.09 -11.40
C LYS A 251 -12.85 10.76 -10.60
N HIS A 252 -13.45 9.59 -10.83
CA HIS A 252 -14.82 9.37 -10.37
C HIS A 252 -15.05 8.11 -9.56
N ALA A 253 -14.05 7.25 -9.40
CA ALA A 253 -14.21 6.00 -8.64
C ALA A 253 -13.53 6.08 -7.27
N GLY A 254 -13.98 5.23 -6.34
CA GLY A 254 -13.39 5.11 -5.03
C GLY A 254 -13.93 6.09 -4.01
N LEU A 255 -13.79 5.76 -2.75
CA LEU A 255 -14.24 6.57 -1.61
C LEU A 255 -13.06 6.97 -0.73
N PRO A 256 -13.20 8.06 0.05
CA PRO A 256 -12.17 8.42 1.03
C PRO A 256 -11.99 7.31 2.07
N TRP A 257 -10.73 7.05 2.47
CA TRP A 257 -10.43 5.99 3.45
C TRP A 257 -11.07 6.28 4.82
N GLU A 258 -11.28 7.55 5.13
CA GLU A 258 -11.85 7.98 6.41
C GLU A 258 -13.25 7.38 6.62
N LEU A 259 -14.04 7.29 5.55
CA LEU A 259 -15.37 6.67 5.63
C LEU A 259 -15.27 5.16 5.87
N GLY A 260 -14.32 4.49 5.23
CA GLY A 260 -14.11 3.06 5.43
C GLY A 260 -13.64 2.74 6.83
N LEU A 261 -12.70 3.55 7.34
CA LEU A 261 -12.15 3.31 8.68
C LEU A 261 -13.20 3.51 9.77
N SER A 262 -14.01 4.58 9.69
CA SER A 262 -15.02 4.85 10.70
C SER A 262 -16.07 3.73 10.79
N ARG A 263 -16.44 3.15 9.63
CA ARG A 263 -17.40 2.04 9.60
C ARG A 263 -16.78 0.74 10.12
N ASN A 264 -15.48 0.58 9.96
CA ASN A 264 -14.76 -0.60 10.44
C ASN A 264 -14.69 -0.61 11.97
N SER A 265 -14.34 0.52 12.55
CA SER A 265 -14.20 0.68 14.01
C SER A 265 -15.46 0.26 14.77
N SER A 266 -16.63 0.67 14.27
CA SER A 266 -17.90 0.36 14.94
C SER A 266 -18.27 -1.13 14.87
N ASN A 267 -17.75 -1.87 13.90
CA ASN A 267 -18.10 -3.29 13.71
C ASN A 267 -17.09 -4.26 14.31
N THR A 268 -15.88 -3.82 14.58
CA THR A 268 -14.84 -4.70 15.14
C THR A 268 -14.71 -4.57 16.66
N GLY A 269 -15.42 -3.63 17.27
CA GLY A 269 -15.41 -3.46 18.72
C GLY A 269 -14.16 -2.77 19.27
N HIS A 270 -13.36 -2.18 18.42
CA HIS A 270 -12.22 -1.37 18.86
C HIS A 270 -12.63 0.10 18.92
N GLU A 271 -12.77 0.64 20.14
CA GLU A 271 -13.01 2.06 20.39
C GLU A 271 -11.70 2.84 20.42
#